data_ad37b77979802e0d52d086228df2b76a
#
_entry.id   ad37b77979802e0d52d086228df2b76a
#
_cell.length_a   1.000
_cell.length_b   1.000
_cell.length_c   1.000
_cell.angle_alpha   90.00
_cell.angle_beta   90.00
_cell.angle_gamma   90.00
#
_symmetry.space_group_name_H-M   'P 1'
#
loop_
_entity.id
_entity.type
_entity.pdbx_description
1 polymer ?
#
loop_
_entity_poly.entity_id
_entity_poly.type
_entity_poly.pdbx_seq_one_letter_code
_entity_poly.pdbx_strand_id
1 'polypeptide(L)'
;MLGYLQNLFEALDLTSLQDALLRTAAILLCLSVHETCHGLAALALGDPTAKARHRLSLNPLRHIDWLGLAMMFAAGFGWAKPVPVDPRYFKNPKGGMAVTALAGPASNLVLAVLAMAASRAIYLWAPYSPFWAAAFDFCLYTVAPLSIGLGVFNLLPFPPLDGSKVAAALLPDRLYVQWMRYERFGMVILLAVALLGWDGGIIGRAVMWVYRLLFNLIY
;
A
#
# COMPACT_ATOMS: atom_id res chain seq x y z
N MET A 1 -32.19 -19.95 -19.99
CA MET A 1 -32.12 -19.37 -18.63
C MET A 1 -31.32 -20.24 -17.68
N LEU A 2 -31.59 -21.55 -17.54
CA LEU A 2 -30.79 -22.48 -16.72
C LEU A 2 -29.33 -22.58 -17.17
N GLY A 3 -29.01 -22.64 -18.45
CA GLY A 3 -27.63 -22.68 -18.96
C GLY A 3 -26.83 -21.39 -18.68
N TYR A 4 -27.51 -20.24 -18.67
CA TYR A 4 -26.87 -18.96 -18.30
C TYR A 4 -26.51 -18.91 -16.80
N LEU A 5 -27.37 -19.45 -15.95
CA LEU A 5 -27.09 -19.58 -14.52
C LEU A 5 -25.99 -20.62 -14.24
N GLN A 6 -25.97 -21.74 -14.96
CA GLN A 6 -24.87 -22.72 -14.87
C GLN A 6 -23.53 -22.10 -15.28
N ASN A 7 -23.46 -21.39 -16.41
CA ASN A 7 -22.25 -20.70 -16.84
C ASN A 7 -21.85 -19.58 -15.88
N LEU A 8 -22.82 -18.93 -15.20
CA LEU A 8 -22.54 -17.94 -14.16
C LEU A 8 -21.97 -18.60 -12.88
N PHE A 9 -22.47 -19.79 -12.52
CA PHE A 9 -21.96 -20.55 -11.37
C PHE A 9 -20.60 -21.21 -11.66
N GLU A 10 -20.34 -21.64 -12.90
CA GLU A 10 -19.03 -22.13 -13.35
C GLU A 10 -18.01 -20.98 -13.48
N ALA A 11 -18.45 -19.76 -13.82
CA ALA A 11 -17.63 -18.56 -13.79
C ALA A 11 -17.36 -18.02 -12.38
N LEU A 12 -18.19 -18.39 -11.40
CA LEU A 12 -17.94 -18.24 -9.97
C LEU A 12 -17.13 -19.44 -9.47
N ASP A 13 -15.91 -19.59 -9.98
CA ASP A 13 -14.94 -20.49 -9.40
C ASP A 13 -14.70 -20.08 -7.95
N LEU A 14 -15.12 -20.92 -7.01
CA LEU A 14 -15.00 -20.65 -5.57
C LEU A 14 -13.54 -20.44 -5.15
N THR A 15 -12.59 -21.05 -5.86
CA THR A 15 -11.15 -20.82 -5.64
C THR A 15 -10.77 -19.41 -6.07
N SER A 16 -11.27 -18.90 -7.19
CA SER A 16 -11.03 -17.53 -7.64
C SER A 16 -11.69 -16.50 -6.72
N LEU A 17 -12.85 -16.79 -6.15
CA LEU A 17 -13.49 -15.93 -5.15
C LEU A 17 -12.70 -15.90 -3.83
N GLN A 18 -12.26 -17.06 -3.34
CA GLN A 18 -11.41 -17.15 -2.15
C GLN A 18 -10.12 -16.38 -2.33
N ASP A 19 -9.44 -16.54 -3.47
CA ASP A 19 -8.22 -15.82 -3.81
C ASP A 19 -8.45 -14.32 -3.89
N ALA A 20 -9.56 -13.88 -4.49
CA ALA A 20 -9.94 -12.48 -4.56
C ALA A 20 -10.18 -11.89 -3.16
N LEU A 21 -10.85 -12.63 -2.28
CA LEU A 21 -11.10 -12.20 -0.88
C LEU A 21 -9.79 -12.10 -0.09
N LEU A 22 -8.89 -13.09 -0.21
CA LEU A 22 -7.60 -13.09 0.46
C LEU A 22 -6.72 -11.94 -0.04
N ARG A 23 -6.65 -11.71 -1.34
CA ARG A 23 -5.92 -10.57 -1.92
C ARG A 23 -6.50 -9.23 -1.45
N THR A 24 -7.83 -9.10 -1.43
CA THR A 24 -8.49 -7.88 -0.92
C THR A 24 -8.16 -7.66 0.55
N ALA A 25 -8.21 -8.70 1.38
CA ALA A 25 -7.84 -8.61 2.79
C ALA A 25 -6.37 -8.19 2.96
N ALA A 26 -5.45 -8.75 2.15
CA ALA A 26 -4.03 -8.37 2.18
C ALA A 26 -3.81 -6.91 1.74
N ILE A 27 -4.49 -6.45 0.68
CA ILE A 27 -4.43 -5.05 0.23
C ILE A 27 -4.93 -4.12 1.34
N LEU A 28 -6.07 -4.42 1.95
CA LEU A 28 -6.64 -3.63 3.02
C LEU A 28 -5.74 -3.60 4.26
N LEU A 29 -5.07 -4.70 4.60
CA LEU A 29 -4.08 -4.76 5.66
C LEU A 29 -2.87 -3.86 5.33
N CYS A 30 -2.28 -4.01 4.15
CA CYS A 30 -1.12 -3.22 3.71
C CYS A 30 -1.42 -1.72 3.70
N LEU A 31 -2.57 -1.32 3.18
CA LEU A 31 -3.03 0.08 3.16
C LEU A 31 -3.30 0.60 4.57
N SER A 32 -3.94 -0.19 5.44
CA SER A 32 -4.24 0.25 6.81
C SER A 32 -2.97 0.48 7.64
N VAL A 33 -1.97 -0.38 7.49
CA VAL A 33 -0.66 -0.22 8.13
C VAL A 33 0.03 1.04 7.59
N HIS A 34 0.07 1.20 6.27
CA HIS A 34 0.66 2.34 5.58
C HIS A 34 0.08 3.68 6.07
N GLU A 35 -1.24 3.83 5.97
CA GLU A 35 -1.95 5.05 6.37
C GLU A 35 -1.82 5.34 7.88
N THR A 36 -1.92 4.29 8.70
CA THR A 36 -1.77 4.46 10.16
C THR A 36 -0.38 4.95 10.51
N CYS A 37 0.67 4.45 9.84
CA CYS A 37 2.04 4.86 10.10
C CYS A 37 2.33 6.31 9.65
N HIS A 38 1.73 6.79 8.56
CA HIS A 38 1.73 8.24 8.27
C HIS A 38 1.18 9.06 9.43
N GLY A 39 0.01 8.67 9.93
CA GLY A 39 -0.61 9.37 11.05
C GLY A 39 0.18 9.29 12.35
N LEU A 40 0.83 8.16 12.64
CA LEU A 40 1.70 8.00 13.81
C LEU A 40 2.96 8.86 13.70
N ALA A 41 3.58 8.91 12.53
CA ALA A 41 4.74 9.76 12.29
C ALA A 41 4.36 11.25 12.42
N ALA A 42 3.23 11.67 11.85
CA ALA A 42 2.71 13.03 12.00
C ALA A 42 2.48 13.38 13.47
N LEU A 43 1.84 12.47 14.24
CA LEU A 43 1.61 12.65 15.67
C LEU A 43 2.93 12.78 16.45
N ALA A 44 3.92 11.95 16.16
CA ALA A 44 5.24 12.01 16.78
C ALA A 44 5.98 13.32 16.49
N LEU A 45 5.70 13.94 15.34
CA LEU A 45 6.23 15.25 14.94
C LEU A 45 5.41 16.43 15.45
N GLY A 46 4.31 16.17 16.20
CA GLY A 46 3.50 17.19 16.87
C GLY A 46 2.15 17.49 16.21
N ASP A 47 1.79 16.80 15.13
CA ASP A 47 0.49 16.97 14.48
C ASP A 47 -0.58 16.02 15.06
N PRO A 48 -1.57 16.53 15.83
CA PRO A 48 -2.63 15.70 16.41
C PRO A 48 -3.79 15.42 15.43
N THR A 49 -3.75 15.93 14.20
CA THR A 49 -4.90 15.95 13.28
C THR A 49 -5.45 14.56 13.00
N ALA A 50 -4.57 13.61 12.70
CA ALA A 50 -4.97 12.22 12.44
C ALA A 50 -5.61 11.56 13.68
N LYS A 51 -5.07 11.82 14.87
CA LYS A 51 -5.60 11.33 16.14
C LYS A 51 -6.97 11.93 16.44
N ALA A 52 -7.11 13.26 16.32
CA ALA A 52 -8.37 13.97 16.55
C ALA A 52 -9.49 13.51 15.61
N ARG A 53 -9.16 13.07 14.41
CA ARG A 53 -10.11 12.52 13.43
C ARG A 53 -10.28 11.00 13.53
N HIS A 54 -9.78 10.36 14.58
CA HIS A 54 -9.86 8.91 14.80
C HIS A 54 -9.34 8.07 13.63
N ARG A 55 -8.29 8.59 12.92
CA ARG A 55 -7.70 7.95 11.75
C ARG A 55 -6.48 7.07 12.09
N LEU A 56 -5.99 7.10 13.33
CA LEU A 56 -4.96 6.19 13.83
C LEU A 56 -5.59 4.85 14.20
N SER A 57 -5.79 3.99 13.22
CA SER A 57 -6.50 2.71 13.41
C SER A 57 -6.10 1.72 12.34
N LEU A 58 -5.86 0.48 12.73
CA LEU A 58 -5.67 -0.64 11.79
C LEU A 58 -6.99 -1.18 11.22
N ASN A 59 -8.14 -0.61 11.61
CA ASN A 59 -9.43 -0.98 11.02
C ASN A 59 -9.50 -0.48 9.57
N PRO A 60 -9.51 -1.39 8.57
CA PRO A 60 -9.47 -1.02 7.16
C PRO A 60 -10.68 -0.17 6.73
N LEU A 61 -11.84 -0.34 7.37
CA LEU A 61 -13.04 0.42 7.05
C LEU A 61 -12.86 1.93 7.24
N ARG A 62 -11.90 2.35 8.08
CA ARG A 62 -11.57 3.76 8.28
C ARG A 62 -10.71 4.35 7.15
N HIS A 63 -10.08 3.49 6.35
CA HIS A 63 -9.18 3.86 5.27
C HIS A 63 -9.78 3.61 3.88
N ILE A 64 -10.98 3.06 3.79
CA ILE A 64 -11.67 2.84 2.52
C ILE A 64 -12.14 4.18 1.93
N ASP A 65 -11.76 4.42 0.69
CA ASP A 65 -12.42 5.33 -0.24
C ASP A 65 -13.30 4.48 -1.16
N TRP A 66 -14.61 4.72 -1.13
CA TRP A 66 -15.56 3.90 -1.88
C TRP A 66 -15.36 4.01 -3.39
N LEU A 67 -14.96 5.19 -3.89
CA LEU A 67 -14.65 5.39 -5.30
C LEU A 67 -13.33 4.68 -5.65
N GLY A 68 -12.30 4.81 -4.81
CA GLY A 68 -11.03 4.10 -4.98
C GLY A 68 -11.21 2.58 -4.98
N LEU A 69 -12.07 2.07 -4.09
CA LEU A 69 -12.41 0.64 -4.04
C LEU A 69 -13.15 0.19 -5.32
N ALA A 70 -14.14 0.95 -5.78
CA ALA A 70 -14.84 0.66 -7.02
C ALA A 70 -13.90 0.65 -8.24
N MET A 71 -12.97 1.60 -8.31
CA MET A 71 -11.95 1.66 -9.37
C MET A 71 -10.98 0.48 -9.31
N MET A 72 -10.66 -0.02 -8.13
CA MET A 72 -9.81 -1.20 -7.98
C MET A 72 -10.45 -2.43 -8.65
N PHE A 73 -11.77 -2.61 -8.51
CA PHE A 73 -12.49 -3.71 -9.17
C PHE A 73 -12.72 -3.47 -10.66
N ALA A 74 -12.95 -2.21 -11.07
CA ALA A 74 -13.29 -1.89 -12.46
C ALA A 74 -12.06 -1.76 -13.37
N ALA A 75 -10.96 -1.20 -12.86
CA ALA A 75 -9.77 -0.85 -13.64
C ALA A 75 -8.47 -1.47 -13.10
N GLY A 76 -8.55 -2.32 -12.04
CA GLY A 76 -7.38 -2.91 -11.42
C GLY A 76 -6.49 -1.93 -10.65
N PHE A 77 -6.92 -0.67 -10.54
CA PHE A 77 -6.22 0.41 -9.83
C PHE A 77 -7.19 1.14 -8.91
N GLY A 78 -6.78 1.37 -7.66
CA GLY A 78 -7.60 2.06 -6.66
C GLY A 78 -6.71 2.83 -5.68
N TRP A 79 -7.35 3.58 -4.81
CA TRP A 79 -6.68 4.37 -3.77
C TRP A 79 -7.41 4.27 -2.44
N ALA A 80 -6.67 4.48 -1.35
CA ALA A 80 -7.22 4.60 -0.01
C ALA A 80 -7.61 6.05 0.29
N LYS A 81 -8.47 6.22 1.27
CA LYS A 81 -8.76 7.54 1.83
C LYS A 81 -7.56 7.98 2.68
N PRO A 82 -6.82 9.05 2.28
CA PRO A 82 -5.58 9.42 2.93
C PRO A 82 -5.80 9.88 4.39
N VAL A 83 -4.82 9.63 5.24
CA VAL A 83 -4.80 10.17 6.61
C VAL A 83 -4.52 11.67 6.55
N PRO A 84 -5.33 12.50 7.23
CA PRO A 84 -5.13 13.95 7.21
C PRO A 84 -3.88 14.33 8.02
N VAL A 85 -3.02 15.14 7.40
CA VAL A 85 -1.81 15.69 8.00
C VAL A 85 -1.82 17.21 7.83
N ASP A 86 -1.53 17.96 8.90
CA ASP A 86 -1.44 19.41 8.86
C ASP A 86 0.00 19.88 9.11
N PRO A 87 0.72 20.33 8.05
CA PRO A 87 2.12 20.71 8.16
C PRO A 87 2.38 21.90 9.11
N ARG A 88 1.35 22.64 9.48
CA ARG A 88 1.48 23.80 10.38
C ARG A 88 1.89 23.42 11.81
N TYR A 89 1.66 22.17 12.21
CA TYR A 89 2.09 21.67 13.50
C TYR A 89 3.57 21.26 13.53
N PHE A 90 4.22 21.12 12.39
CA PHE A 90 5.61 20.68 12.33
C PHE A 90 6.57 21.85 12.57
N LYS A 91 7.60 21.64 13.40
CA LYS A 91 8.70 22.61 13.57
C LYS A 91 9.38 22.98 12.26
N ASN A 92 9.52 22.00 11.37
CA ASN A 92 9.97 22.17 9.98
C ASN A 92 8.91 21.54 9.08
N PRO A 93 8.00 22.31 8.48
CA PRO A 93 6.91 21.77 7.67
C PRO A 93 7.37 20.88 6.53
N LYS A 94 8.43 21.27 5.82
CA LYS A 94 8.99 20.56 4.67
C LYS A 94 9.63 19.23 5.08
N GLY A 95 10.47 19.24 6.11
CA GLY A 95 11.09 18.05 6.66
C GLY A 95 10.07 17.13 7.33
N GLY A 96 9.11 17.70 8.08
CA GLY A 96 8.04 16.94 8.72
C GLY A 96 7.16 16.20 7.72
N MET A 97 6.79 16.85 6.61
CA MET A 97 6.05 16.20 5.51
C MET A 97 6.84 15.06 4.87
N ALA A 98 8.15 15.24 4.66
CA ALA A 98 8.99 14.17 4.09
C ALA A 98 9.10 12.96 5.02
N VAL A 99 9.33 13.17 6.33
CA VAL A 99 9.40 12.08 7.32
C VAL A 99 8.05 11.38 7.43
N THR A 100 6.96 12.13 7.48
CA THR A 100 5.60 11.58 7.49
C THR A 100 5.35 10.73 6.23
N ALA A 101 5.73 11.24 5.06
CA ALA A 101 5.58 10.53 3.79
C ALA A 101 6.43 9.24 3.72
N LEU A 102 7.63 9.23 4.27
CA LEU A 102 8.46 8.01 4.32
C LEU A 102 7.91 6.94 5.25
N ALA A 103 7.13 7.32 6.27
CA ALA A 103 6.64 6.37 7.27
C ALA A 103 5.73 5.28 6.70
N GLY A 104 4.89 5.61 5.70
CA GLY A 104 4.04 4.64 5.00
C GLY A 104 4.84 3.57 4.26
N PRO A 105 5.65 3.94 3.27
CA PRO A 105 6.50 2.99 2.55
C PRO A 105 7.42 2.18 3.47
N ALA A 106 8.03 2.80 4.47
CA ALA A 106 8.88 2.10 5.43
C ALA A 106 8.09 1.05 6.24
N SER A 107 6.88 1.38 6.69
CA SER A 107 6.01 0.43 7.40
C SER A 107 5.63 -0.77 6.54
N ASN A 108 5.46 -0.57 5.24
CA ASN A 108 5.18 -1.65 4.32
C ASN A 108 6.38 -2.59 4.12
N LEU A 109 7.60 -2.06 4.09
CA LEU A 109 8.79 -2.91 4.07
C LEU A 109 8.92 -3.74 5.36
N VAL A 110 8.65 -3.12 6.52
CA VAL A 110 8.61 -3.83 7.80
C VAL A 110 7.51 -4.90 7.80
N LEU A 111 6.31 -4.60 7.31
CA LEU A 111 5.23 -5.58 7.21
C LEU A 111 5.61 -6.77 6.31
N ALA A 112 6.30 -6.52 5.20
CA ALA A 112 6.81 -7.59 4.33
C ALA A 112 7.81 -8.49 5.05
N VAL A 113 8.75 -7.91 5.80
CA VAL A 113 9.70 -8.67 6.64
C VAL A 113 8.96 -9.52 7.68
N LEU A 114 7.96 -8.94 8.36
CA LEU A 114 7.15 -9.67 9.35
C LEU A 114 6.35 -10.81 8.70
N ALA A 115 5.78 -10.59 7.53
CA ALA A 115 5.06 -11.63 6.80
C ALA A 115 6.00 -12.77 6.36
N MET A 116 7.19 -12.47 5.84
CA MET A 116 8.19 -13.47 5.48
C MET A 116 8.71 -14.22 6.72
N ALA A 117 8.95 -13.52 7.83
CA ALA A 117 9.37 -14.15 9.08
C ALA A 117 8.27 -15.08 9.64
N ALA A 118 7.01 -14.66 9.56
CA ALA A 118 5.87 -15.50 9.95
C ALA A 118 5.77 -16.76 9.06
N SER A 119 5.92 -16.63 7.75
CA SER A 119 5.91 -17.79 6.84
C SER A 119 7.07 -18.75 7.16
N ARG A 120 8.28 -18.23 7.43
CA ARG A 120 9.41 -19.08 7.87
C ARG A 120 9.12 -19.77 9.20
N ALA A 121 8.53 -19.08 10.17
CA ALA A 121 8.14 -19.68 11.45
C ALA A 121 7.12 -20.81 11.26
N ILE A 122 6.11 -20.60 10.39
CA ILE A 122 5.15 -21.63 10.03
C ILE A 122 5.88 -22.83 9.41
N TYR A 123 6.77 -22.61 8.46
CA TYR A 123 7.54 -23.66 7.80
C TYR A 123 8.36 -24.50 8.80
N LEU A 124 8.97 -23.87 9.81
CA LEU A 124 9.87 -24.55 10.75
C LEU A 124 9.13 -25.27 11.89
N TRP A 125 7.99 -24.73 12.35
CA TRP A 125 7.38 -25.17 13.61
C TRP A 125 5.93 -25.59 13.52
N ALA A 126 5.20 -25.24 12.45
CA ALA A 126 3.80 -25.60 12.36
C ALA A 126 3.63 -27.07 11.92
N PRO A 127 2.63 -27.81 12.45
CA PRO A 127 2.30 -29.14 11.98
C PRO A 127 1.78 -29.07 10.55
N TYR A 128 2.08 -30.10 9.76
CA TYR A 128 1.56 -30.17 8.39
C TYR A 128 0.02 -30.25 8.39
N SER A 129 -0.61 -29.21 7.86
CA SER A 129 -2.07 -29.17 7.63
C SER A 129 -2.42 -28.19 6.50
N PRO A 130 -3.58 -28.33 5.84
CA PRO A 130 -4.03 -27.40 4.82
C PRO A 130 -4.13 -25.94 5.32
N PHE A 131 -4.53 -25.76 6.57
CA PHE A 131 -4.61 -24.43 7.20
C PHE A 131 -3.25 -23.74 7.27
N TRP A 132 -2.21 -24.44 7.76
CA TRP A 132 -0.87 -23.85 7.88
C TRP A 132 -0.20 -23.66 6.53
N ALA A 133 -0.47 -24.54 5.54
CA ALA A 133 -0.02 -24.34 4.17
C ALA A 133 -0.63 -23.07 3.57
N ALA A 134 -1.95 -22.89 3.71
CA ALA A 134 -2.61 -21.67 3.25
C ALA A 134 -2.12 -20.40 3.96
N ALA A 135 -1.86 -20.47 5.27
CA ALA A 135 -1.30 -19.35 6.04
C ALA A 135 0.14 -19.00 5.58
N PHE A 136 0.95 -19.99 5.30
CA PHE A 136 2.28 -19.81 4.71
C PHE A 136 2.21 -19.11 3.35
N ASP A 137 1.38 -19.62 2.44
CA ASP A 137 1.19 -19.05 1.10
C ASP A 137 0.67 -17.61 1.17
N PHE A 138 -0.29 -17.37 2.05
CA PHE A 138 -0.83 -16.02 2.27
C PHE A 138 0.24 -15.02 2.72
N CYS A 139 1.07 -15.39 3.69
CA CYS A 139 2.14 -14.53 4.19
C CYS A 139 3.23 -14.29 3.13
N LEU A 140 3.73 -15.36 2.51
CA LEU A 140 4.90 -15.30 1.62
C LEU A 140 4.55 -14.81 0.22
N TYR A 141 3.47 -15.33 -0.37
CA TYR A 141 3.14 -15.07 -1.77
C TYR A 141 2.04 -14.04 -1.98
N THR A 142 1.34 -13.62 -0.92
CA THR A 142 0.30 -12.60 -1.02
C THR A 142 0.67 -11.33 -0.26
N VAL A 143 0.84 -11.37 1.06
CA VAL A 143 1.09 -10.16 1.87
C VAL A 143 2.45 -9.55 1.57
N ALA A 144 3.52 -10.34 1.56
CA ALA A 144 4.88 -9.82 1.38
C ALA A 144 5.06 -9.09 0.04
N PRO A 145 4.72 -9.68 -1.14
CA PRO A 145 4.91 -8.99 -2.42
C PRO A 145 3.97 -7.78 -2.59
N LEU A 146 2.73 -7.85 -2.09
CA LEU A 146 1.81 -6.70 -2.11
C LEU A 146 2.32 -5.55 -1.26
N SER A 147 2.84 -5.84 -0.07
CA SER A 147 3.38 -4.84 0.83
C SER A 147 4.65 -4.19 0.26
N ILE A 148 5.58 -4.98 -0.29
CA ILE A 148 6.75 -4.45 -1.01
C ILE A 148 6.30 -3.60 -2.20
N GLY A 149 5.35 -4.09 -2.98
CA GLY A 149 4.82 -3.39 -4.15
C GLY A 149 4.27 -2.01 -3.78
N LEU A 150 3.44 -1.96 -2.74
CA LEU A 150 2.87 -0.69 -2.24
C LEU A 150 3.96 0.26 -1.72
N GLY A 151 4.95 -0.25 -0.98
CA GLY A 151 6.08 0.54 -0.48
C GLY A 151 6.94 1.11 -1.61
N VAL A 152 7.37 0.27 -2.56
CA VAL A 152 8.20 0.67 -3.70
C VAL A 152 7.45 1.64 -4.62
N PHE A 153 6.17 1.37 -4.91
CA PHE A 153 5.35 2.25 -5.72
C PHE A 153 5.21 3.65 -5.10
N ASN A 154 4.92 3.72 -3.80
CA ASN A 154 4.79 4.99 -3.11
C ASN A 154 6.13 5.74 -2.93
N LEU A 155 7.28 5.10 -3.07
CA LEU A 155 8.59 5.77 -3.08
C LEU A 155 8.94 6.44 -4.40
N LEU A 156 8.16 6.25 -5.46
CA LEU A 156 8.40 6.96 -6.72
C LEU A 156 8.28 8.47 -6.52
N PRO A 157 9.22 9.27 -7.07
CA PRO A 157 9.24 10.72 -6.91
C PRO A 157 8.23 11.41 -7.84
N PHE A 158 6.99 10.95 -7.84
CA PHE A 158 5.93 11.44 -8.73
C PHE A 158 4.65 11.75 -7.92
N PRO A 159 4.07 12.96 -8.00
CA PRO A 159 2.79 13.23 -7.37
C PRO A 159 1.66 12.33 -7.93
N PRO A 160 0.73 11.86 -7.08
CA PRO A 160 0.50 12.20 -5.68
C PRO A 160 1.18 11.26 -4.67
N LEU A 161 2.17 10.46 -5.10
CA LEU A 161 2.82 9.44 -4.29
C LEU A 161 3.70 10.05 -3.19
N ASP A 162 3.95 9.31 -2.12
CA ASP A 162 4.72 9.78 -0.96
C ASP A 162 6.15 10.18 -1.31
N GLY A 163 6.79 9.44 -2.21
CA GLY A 163 8.12 9.75 -2.72
C GLY A 163 8.23 11.15 -3.33
N SER A 164 7.12 11.70 -3.85
CA SER A 164 7.10 13.07 -4.37
C SER A 164 7.31 14.12 -3.26
N LYS A 165 6.79 13.89 -2.05
CA LYS A 165 6.96 14.77 -0.90
C LYS A 165 8.38 14.69 -0.37
N VAL A 166 8.98 13.50 -0.42
CA VAL A 166 10.39 13.28 -0.06
C VAL A 166 11.30 14.01 -1.06
N ALA A 167 11.08 13.81 -2.37
CA ALA A 167 11.83 14.51 -3.41
C ALA A 167 11.65 16.03 -3.33
N ALA A 168 10.43 16.50 -3.11
CA ALA A 168 10.14 17.91 -2.94
C ALA A 168 10.89 18.53 -1.76
N ALA A 169 11.09 17.78 -0.68
CA ALA A 169 11.82 18.26 0.49
C ALA A 169 13.30 18.58 0.21
N LEU A 170 13.88 18.01 -0.82
CA LEU A 170 15.24 18.31 -1.28
C LEU A 170 15.35 19.55 -2.17
N LEU A 171 14.21 20.06 -2.67
CA LEU A 171 14.19 21.22 -3.57
C LEU A 171 14.30 22.53 -2.78
N PRO A 172 14.80 23.62 -3.38
CA PRO A 172 14.66 24.98 -2.83
C PRO A 172 13.18 25.35 -2.65
N ASP A 173 12.89 26.24 -1.69
CA ASP A 173 11.51 26.55 -1.27
C ASP A 173 10.60 27.05 -2.42
N ARG A 174 11.15 27.80 -3.37
CA ARG A 174 10.41 28.27 -4.55
C ARG A 174 9.92 27.09 -5.41
N LEU A 175 10.79 26.09 -5.63
CA LEU A 175 10.46 24.89 -6.41
C LEU A 175 9.56 23.94 -5.62
N TYR A 176 9.74 23.84 -4.30
CA TYR A 176 8.85 23.09 -3.41
C TYR A 176 7.40 23.55 -3.53
N VAL A 177 7.15 24.86 -3.44
CA VAL A 177 5.79 25.41 -3.56
C VAL A 177 5.19 25.13 -4.95
N GLN A 178 5.99 25.24 -6.01
CA GLN A 178 5.52 24.91 -7.36
C GLN A 178 5.20 23.43 -7.49
N TRP A 179 6.06 22.55 -6.99
CA TRP A 179 5.87 21.10 -7.00
C TRP A 179 4.58 20.69 -6.30
N MET A 180 4.32 21.22 -5.12
CA MET A 180 3.10 20.94 -4.35
C MET A 180 1.82 21.45 -5.04
N ARG A 181 1.90 22.48 -5.89
CA ARG A 181 0.76 22.89 -6.73
C ARG A 181 0.38 21.86 -7.79
N TYR A 182 1.34 21.14 -8.33
CA TYR A 182 1.10 20.11 -9.33
C TYR A 182 0.56 18.82 -8.73
N GLU A 183 0.64 18.62 -7.42
CA GLU A 183 0.12 17.43 -6.73
C GLU A 183 -1.36 17.19 -7.04
N ARG A 184 -2.17 18.24 -7.17
CA ARG A 184 -3.60 18.16 -7.53
C ARG A 184 -3.87 17.51 -8.90
N PHE A 185 -2.91 17.55 -9.81
CA PHE A 185 -3.04 16.93 -11.14
C PHE A 185 -2.44 15.51 -11.15
N GLY A 186 -1.67 15.15 -10.14
CA GLY A 186 -0.95 13.90 -10.07
C GLY A 186 -1.88 12.68 -10.14
N MET A 187 -3.04 12.73 -9.47
CA MET A 187 -4.03 11.66 -9.52
C MET A 187 -4.57 11.43 -10.94
N VAL A 188 -4.86 12.51 -11.67
CA VAL A 188 -5.37 12.43 -13.06
C VAL A 188 -4.31 11.83 -13.98
N ILE A 189 -3.05 12.25 -13.81
CA ILE A 189 -1.92 11.72 -14.61
C ILE A 189 -1.68 10.25 -14.27
N LEU A 190 -1.69 9.89 -12.98
CA LEU A 190 -1.51 8.51 -12.53
C LEU A 190 -2.60 7.59 -13.08
N LEU A 191 -3.86 8.05 -13.05
CA LEU A 191 -4.98 7.32 -13.62
C LEU A 191 -4.84 7.18 -15.14
N ALA A 192 -4.46 8.24 -15.85
CA ALA A 192 -4.22 8.19 -17.29
C ALA A 192 -3.12 7.19 -17.64
N VAL A 193 -2.00 7.18 -16.91
CA VAL A 193 -0.90 6.23 -17.10
C VAL A 193 -1.36 4.80 -16.84
N ALA A 194 -2.17 4.56 -15.78
CA ALA A 194 -2.73 3.25 -15.49
C ALA A 194 -3.67 2.75 -16.61
N LEU A 195 -4.53 3.64 -17.14
CA LEU A 195 -5.47 3.30 -18.22
C LEU A 195 -4.79 3.12 -19.58
N LEU A 196 -3.65 3.78 -19.83
CA LEU A 196 -2.85 3.60 -21.05
C LEU A 196 -2.05 2.30 -21.07
N GLY A 197 -2.15 1.48 -20.03
CA GLY A 197 -1.55 0.14 -20.00
C GLY A 197 -0.03 0.17 -19.80
N TRP A 198 0.47 1.07 -18.96
CA TRP A 198 1.88 1.01 -18.56
C TRP A 198 2.19 -0.33 -17.90
N ASP A 199 3.07 -1.11 -18.50
CA ASP A 199 3.37 -2.48 -18.11
C ASP A 199 4.08 -2.63 -16.74
N GLY A 200 4.42 -1.51 -16.11
CA GLY A 200 5.08 -1.50 -14.80
C GLY A 200 6.43 -2.24 -14.73
N GLY A 201 7.01 -2.59 -15.88
CA GLY A 201 8.17 -3.49 -15.95
C GLY A 201 9.37 -3.04 -15.11
N ILE A 202 9.59 -1.73 -14.94
CA ILE A 202 10.64 -1.19 -14.07
C ILE A 202 10.27 -1.39 -12.60
N ILE A 203 9.02 -1.08 -12.24
CA ILE A 203 8.52 -1.23 -10.87
C ILE A 203 8.49 -2.72 -10.49
N GLY A 204 8.01 -3.57 -11.38
CA GLY A 204 8.00 -5.02 -11.16
C GLY A 204 9.41 -5.56 -10.89
N ARG A 205 10.43 -5.11 -11.65
CA ARG A 205 11.83 -5.48 -11.40
C ARG A 205 12.33 -4.98 -10.04
N ALA A 206 12.00 -3.75 -9.66
CA ALA A 206 12.37 -3.20 -8.35
C ALA A 206 11.72 -3.97 -7.20
N VAL A 207 10.42 -4.28 -7.30
CA VAL A 207 9.69 -5.09 -6.33
C VAL A 207 10.32 -6.48 -6.20
N MET A 208 10.60 -7.16 -7.32
CA MET A 208 11.22 -8.47 -7.30
C MET A 208 12.65 -8.45 -6.75
N TRP A 209 13.40 -7.38 -7.00
CA TRP A 209 14.75 -7.21 -6.42
C TRP A 209 14.68 -7.08 -4.90
N VAL A 210 13.79 -6.22 -4.37
CA VAL A 210 13.56 -6.06 -2.93
C VAL A 210 13.06 -7.37 -2.32
N TYR A 211 12.10 -8.05 -2.97
CA TYR A 211 11.58 -9.33 -2.52
C TYR A 211 12.69 -10.36 -2.35
N ARG A 212 13.54 -10.52 -3.38
CA ARG A 212 14.67 -11.48 -3.34
C ARG A 212 15.70 -11.13 -2.26
N LEU A 213 15.97 -9.83 -2.08
CA LEU A 213 16.89 -9.38 -1.03
C LEU A 213 16.37 -9.77 0.35
N LEU A 214 15.10 -9.47 0.65
CA LEU A 214 14.49 -9.80 1.93
C LEU A 214 14.32 -11.32 2.12
N PHE A 215 13.95 -12.02 1.05
CA PHE A 215 13.84 -13.47 1.08
C PHE A 215 15.17 -14.13 1.46
N ASN A 216 16.27 -13.78 0.78
CA ASN A 216 17.60 -14.32 1.06
C ASN A 216 18.13 -13.95 2.47
N LEU A 217 17.63 -12.86 3.06
CA LEU A 217 18.01 -12.47 4.41
C LEU A 217 17.26 -13.30 5.47
N ILE A 218 16.03 -13.69 5.15
CA ILE A 218 15.12 -14.34 6.11
C ILE A 218 15.19 -15.86 5.97
N TYR A 219 15.36 -16.41 4.76
CA TYR A 219 15.44 -17.84 4.46
C TYR A 219 16.87 -18.32 4.26
#